data_00cebf8cd09e1e2237d6f6df5fb5a7c7
#
_entry.id   00cebf8cd09e1e2237d6f6df5fb5a7c7
#
_cell.length_a   1.000
_cell.length_b   1.000
_cell.length_c   1.000
_cell.angle_alpha   90.00
_cell.angle_beta   90.00
_cell.angle_gamma   90.00
#
_symmetry.space_group_name_H-M   'P 1'
#
loop_
_entity.id
_entity.type
_entity.pdbx_description
1 polymer ?
#
loop_
_entity_poly.entity_id
_entity_poly.type
_entity_poly.pdbx_seq_one_letter_code
_entity_poly.pdbx_strand_id
1 'polypeptide(L)'
;MRVISLKSEELDQPFAALTGGQPVWALLYGSEGAPLSRIMSSLRRAHPNLDVFGATSFQGVFTERGFIRGATLLVADRGDEIMPAFALEATGAARARERAGNACRQIERQLRERPNMLLLHATPGFEEEILAGVHDAFGHDVPVYGGSAADDNLAGNWQVFANGAVCTEGFLLIGLRSQLAPSGGFLGGYLPTEHTGTVTRGTGRIVYEIDGRAAADVYNAWTNGAIAGELDAGGSIMSKTNLLPLGRNAGKGLGMPRRLLAHPRDVIRGERALSFFASFSEGDQVTLMTSTRGPLVSRVRRAVQRARGPGGRTPRAALLVYCAGCLGAMLDEADRIAKEFSEELNGVPFVGIVTFGEQGTFFEKSESLHGNLMCSAVLF
;
A
#
# COMPACT_ATOMS: atom_id res chain seq x y z
N MET A 1 -14.39 7.31 15.86
CA MET A 1 -13.28 6.35 15.71
C MET A 1 -12.19 6.66 16.71
N ARG A 2 -11.39 5.67 17.12
CA ARG A 2 -10.28 5.81 18.07
C ARG A 2 -9.10 4.95 17.66
N VAL A 3 -7.90 5.35 18.09
CA VAL A 3 -6.66 4.61 17.82
C VAL A 3 -6.08 4.09 19.13
N ILE A 4 -5.56 2.87 19.09
CA ILE A 4 -4.86 2.24 20.19
C ILE A 4 -3.53 1.73 19.64
N SER A 5 -2.43 2.17 20.22
CA SER A 5 -1.10 1.81 19.78
C SER A 5 -0.30 1.23 20.92
N LEU A 6 0.31 0.06 20.67
CA LEU A 6 1.07 -0.70 21.65
C LEU A 6 2.47 -0.96 21.11
N LYS A 7 3.49 -0.59 21.86
CA LYS A 7 4.88 -1.00 21.61
C LYS A 7 5.06 -2.48 21.90
N SER A 8 6.11 -3.10 21.36
CA SER A 8 6.39 -4.52 21.54
C SER A 8 6.42 -4.93 23.01
N GLU A 9 6.93 -4.10 23.89
CA GLU A 9 6.98 -4.29 25.35
C GLU A 9 5.62 -4.20 26.07
N GLU A 10 4.63 -3.57 25.42
CA GLU A 10 3.27 -3.37 25.94
C GLU A 10 2.30 -4.48 25.49
N LEU A 11 2.70 -5.32 24.53
CA LEU A 11 1.82 -6.31 23.87
C LEU A 11 1.39 -7.47 24.77
N ASP A 12 2.04 -7.66 25.92
CA ASP A 12 1.65 -8.68 26.93
C ASP A 12 0.53 -8.20 27.87
N GLN A 13 0.22 -6.91 27.87
CA GLN A 13 -0.88 -6.38 28.65
C GLN A 13 -2.23 -6.78 28.03
N PRO A 14 -3.24 -7.11 28.87
CA PRO A 14 -4.56 -7.39 28.34
C PRO A 14 -5.12 -6.16 27.63
N PHE A 15 -5.69 -6.35 26.43
CA PHE A 15 -6.39 -5.30 25.68
C PHE A 15 -7.70 -4.84 26.37
N ALA A 16 -7.66 -4.66 27.68
CA ALA A 16 -8.76 -4.11 28.47
C ALA A 16 -9.14 -2.68 28.04
N ALA A 17 -8.31 -2.04 27.21
CA ALA A 17 -8.46 -0.64 26.81
C ALA A 17 -9.48 -0.38 25.66
N LEU A 18 -10.19 -1.38 25.14
CA LEU A 18 -11.40 -1.14 24.36
C LEU A 18 -12.60 -0.76 25.27
N THR A 19 -12.34 -0.43 26.53
CA THR A 19 -13.32 0.02 27.50
C THR A 19 -13.85 1.39 27.09
N GLY A 20 -15.13 1.45 26.84
CA GLY A 20 -15.85 2.66 26.38
C GLY A 20 -16.19 2.57 24.87
N GLY A 21 -17.45 2.68 24.52
CA GLY A 21 -17.97 2.57 23.15
C GLY A 21 -18.53 1.19 22.84
N GLN A 22 -19.01 1.04 21.62
CA GLN A 22 -19.52 -0.21 21.06
C GLN A 22 -18.74 -0.55 19.80
N PRO A 23 -17.56 -1.18 19.91
CA PRO A 23 -16.70 -1.45 18.77
C PRO A 23 -17.39 -2.43 17.81
N VAL A 24 -17.35 -2.11 16.52
CA VAL A 24 -17.97 -2.90 15.45
C VAL A 24 -16.90 -3.54 14.58
N TRP A 25 -15.87 -2.79 14.21
CA TRP A 25 -14.75 -3.29 13.45
C TRP A 25 -13.45 -2.56 13.78
N ALA A 26 -12.33 -3.21 13.50
CA ALA A 26 -11.01 -2.64 13.70
C ALA A 26 -10.03 -3.02 12.57
N LEU A 27 -9.19 -2.06 12.17
CA LEU A 27 -7.98 -2.33 11.40
C LEU A 27 -6.83 -2.55 12.39
N LEU A 28 -6.14 -3.67 12.27
CA LEU A 28 -4.99 -4.04 13.08
C LEU A 28 -3.75 -4.16 12.19
N TYR A 29 -2.73 -3.38 12.47
CA TYR A 29 -1.43 -3.50 11.83
C TYR A 29 -0.34 -3.77 12.86
N GLY A 30 0.65 -4.58 12.49
CA GLY A 30 1.76 -4.88 13.39
C GLY A 30 3.04 -5.20 12.65
N SER A 31 4.17 -4.83 13.28
CA SER A 31 5.50 -5.21 12.80
C SER A 31 5.72 -6.72 12.87
N GLU A 32 6.70 -7.23 12.13
CA GLU A 32 7.13 -8.62 12.24
C GLU A 32 7.46 -8.97 13.70
N GLY A 33 7.03 -10.15 14.15
CA GLY A 33 7.18 -10.60 15.55
C GLY A 33 6.09 -10.09 16.49
N ALA A 34 5.23 -9.13 16.11
CA ALA A 34 4.07 -8.78 16.92
C ALA A 34 3.09 -9.98 16.99
N PRO A 35 2.57 -10.33 18.19
CA PRO A 35 1.70 -11.51 18.36
C PRO A 35 0.27 -11.24 17.87
N LEU A 36 0.10 -10.91 16.56
CA LEU A 36 -1.16 -10.46 15.99
C LEU A 36 -2.32 -11.46 16.19
N SER A 37 -2.06 -12.76 16.07
CA SER A 37 -3.06 -13.80 16.31
C SER A 37 -3.54 -13.80 17.77
N ARG A 38 -2.63 -13.56 18.74
CA ARG A 38 -2.98 -13.44 20.16
C ARG A 38 -3.81 -12.17 20.42
N ILE A 39 -3.42 -11.06 19.79
CA ILE A 39 -4.16 -9.79 19.85
C ILE A 39 -5.58 -9.98 19.32
N MET A 40 -5.75 -10.51 18.11
CA MET A 40 -7.05 -10.79 17.53
C MET A 40 -7.91 -11.70 18.42
N SER A 41 -7.32 -12.78 18.95
CA SER A 41 -8.03 -13.71 19.83
C SER A 41 -8.49 -13.05 21.12
N SER A 42 -7.68 -12.15 21.69
CA SER A 42 -8.03 -11.40 22.91
C SER A 42 -9.14 -10.37 22.64
N LEU A 43 -9.05 -9.65 21.53
CA LEU A 43 -10.07 -8.69 21.09
C LEU A 43 -11.43 -9.36 20.88
N ARG A 44 -11.45 -10.47 20.15
CA ARG A 44 -12.70 -11.20 19.85
C ARG A 44 -13.29 -11.90 21.09
N ARG A 45 -12.45 -12.29 22.05
CA ARG A 45 -12.94 -12.82 23.33
C ARG A 45 -13.65 -11.75 24.14
N ALA A 46 -13.10 -10.52 24.16
CA ALA A 46 -13.69 -9.38 24.86
C ALA A 46 -14.93 -8.83 24.10
N HIS A 47 -14.93 -8.89 22.77
CA HIS A 47 -15.94 -8.36 21.89
C HIS A 47 -16.27 -9.36 20.78
N PRO A 48 -17.16 -10.36 21.04
CA PRO A 48 -17.42 -11.48 20.11
C PRO A 48 -17.93 -11.06 18.72
N ASN A 49 -18.56 -9.91 18.63
CA ASN A 49 -19.10 -9.36 17.37
C ASN A 49 -18.17 -8.34 16.70
N LEU A 50 -16.94 -8.17 17.20
CA LEU A 50 -15.96 -7.26 16.61
C LEU A 50 -15.30 -7.93 15.40
N ASP A 51 -15.43 -7.32 14.23
CA ASP A 51 -14.63 -7.70 13.07
C ASP A 51 -13.23 -7.08 13.16
N VAL A 52 -12.19 -7.92 13.01
CA VAL A 52 -10.78 -7.48 13.06
C VAL A 52 -10.09 -7.87 11.77
N PHE A 53 -9.57 -6.88 11.07
CA PHE A 53 -8.90 -7.01 9.78
C PHE A 53 -7.48 -6.46 9.84
N GLY A 54 -6.57 -6.95 9.01
CA GLY A 54 -5.28 -6.31 8.93
C GLY A 54 -4.21 -7.06 8.18
N ALA A 55 -2.99 -6.56 8.36
CA ALA A 55 -1.80 -7.06 7.71
C ALA A 55 -0.54 -6.78 8.54
N THR A 56 0.53 -7.50 8.23
CA THR A 56 1.88 -7.22 8.74
C THR A 56 2.51 -6.02 8.04
N SER A 57 3.38 -5.31 8.75
CA SER A 57 4.00 -4.05 8.38
C SER A 57 5.52 -4.12 8.52
N PHE A 58 6.26 -3.55 7.58
CA PHE A 58 7.72 -3.51 7.58
C PHE A 58 8.27 -2.68 8.75
N GLN A 59 9.12 -3.25 9.58
CA GLN A 59 9.89 -2.64 10.68
C GLN A 59 9.05 -2.01 11.81
N GLY A 60 7.84 -1.59 11.57
CA GLY A 60 6.98 -0.93 12.54
C GLY A 60 5.68 -0.42 11.94
N VAL A 61 4.96 0.37 12.71
CA VAL A 61 3.70 1.00 12.34
C VAL A 61 3.73 2.51 12.66
N PHE A 62 3.07 3.32 11.85
CA PHE A 62 2.91 4.74 12.13
C PHE A 62 1.72 4.99 13.04
N THR A 63 1.92 5.87 14.01
CA THR A 63 0.93 6.24 15.03
C THR A 63 1.07 7.71 15.39
N GLU A 64 0.12 8.25 16.14
CA GLU A 64 0.22 9.59 16.73
C GLU A 64 1.41 9.73 17.72
N ARG A 65 1.92 8.60 18.24
CA ARG A 65 3.09 8.52 19.13
C ARG A 65 4.42 8.43 18.38
N GLY A 66 4.40 8.52 17.04
CA GLY A 66 5.54 8.32 16.17
C GLY A 66 5.52 6.96 15.46
N PHE A 67 6.68 6.55 14.95
CA PHE A 67 6.89 5.23 14.36
C PHE A 67 7.30 4.24 15.44
N ILE A 68 6.52 3.21 15.66
CA ILE A 68 6.76 2.25 16.74
C ILE A 68 6.89 0.82 16.23
N ARG A 69 7.80 0.05 16.84
CA ARG A 69 7.82 -1.40 16.72
C ARG A 69 6.75 -1.97 17.65
N GLY A 70 5.76 -2.68 17.10
CA GLY A 70 4.62 -3.15 17.87
C GLY A 70 3.37 -3.30 17.01
N ALA A 71 2.22 -2.92 17.54
CA ALA A 71 0.94 -2.99 16.85
C ALA A 71 0.10 -1.72 17.07
N THR A 72 -0.75 -1.41 16.10
CA THR A 72 -1.73 -0.31 16.17
C THR A 72 -3.09 -0.77 15.67
N LEU A 73 -4.14 -0.26 16.31
CA LEU A 73 -5.53 -0.51 15.94
C LEU A 73 -6.24 0.80 15.66
N LEU A 74 -6.97 0.86 14.55
CA LEU A 74 -8.03 1.83 14.33
C LEU A 74 -9.36 1.12 14.61
N VAL A 75 -10.09 1.58 15.62
CA VAL A 75 -11.36 1.00 16.06
C VAL A 75 -12.51 1.91 15.65
N ALA A 76 -13.48 1.35 14.95
CA ALA A 76 -14.74 2.00 14.65
C ALA A 76 -15.84 1.53 15.59
N ASP A 77 -16.56 2.46 16.18
CA ASP A 77 -17.72 2.21 17.03
C ASP A 77 -19.01 2.31 16.22
N ARG A 78 -20.11 1.78 16.75
CA ARG A 78 -21.42 1.76 16.06
C ARG A 78 -21.89 3.14 15.59
N GLY A 79 -21.56 4.20 16.31
CA GLY A 79 -21.90 5.60 15.96
C GLY A 79 -21.06 6.20 14.84
N ASP A 80 -20.05 5.49 14.33
CA ASP A 80 -19.22 5.99 13.23
C ASP A 80 -19.85 5.84 11.84
N GLU A 81 -20.95 5.09 11.75
CA GLU A 81 -21.78 4.93 10.54
C GLU A 81 -21.03 4.39 9.30
N ILE A 82 -19.89 3.73 9.51
CA ILE A 82 -19.16 3.03 8.45
C ILE A 82 -19.39 1.53 8.62
N MET A 83 -20.04 0.93 7.64
CA MET A 83 -20.29 -0.50 7.59
C MET A 83 -19.20 -1.19 6.77
N PRO A 84 -18.45 -2.14 7.34
CA PRO A 84 -17.53 -2.97 6.60
C PRO A 84 -18.23 -4.21 6.08
N ALA A 85 -17.73 -4.73 4.97
CA ALA A 85 -17.87 -6.12 4.55
C ALA A 85 -16.53 -6.59 4.04
N PHE A 86 -16.23 -7.88 4.10
CA PHE A 86 -14.91 -8.35 3.75
C PHE A 86 -14.91 -9.72 3.07
N ALA A 87 -13.81 -9.99 2.37
CA ALA A 87 -13.44 -11.30 1.89
C ALA A 87 -11.95 -11.51 2.12
N LEU A 88 -11.58 -12.63 2.73
CA LEU A 88 -10.20 -13.10 2.86
C LEU A 88 -10.05 -14.30 1.94
N GLU A 89 -9.19 -14.20 0.93
CA GLU A 89 -9.02 -15.21 -0.12
C GLU A 89 -7.58 -15.73 -0.14
N ALA A 90 -7.42 -17.02 0.10
CA ALA A 90 -6.17 -17.72 -0.15
C ALA A 90 -6.11 -18.05 -1.65
N THR A 91 -5.09 -17.51 -2.36
CA THR A 91 -4.96 -17.68 -3.81
C THR A 91 -3.57 -17.27 -4.29
N GLY A 92 -3.05 -17.94 -5.30
CA GLY A 92 -1.89 -17.49 -6.06
C GLY A 92 -2.30 -16.73 -7.33
N ALA A 93 -1.31 -16.24 -8.08
CA ALA A 93 -1.47 -15.36 -9.25
C ALA A 93 -2.47 -15.88 -10.29
N ALA A 94 -2.44 -17.19 -10.62
CA ALA A 94 -3.25 -17.78 -11.67
C ALA A 94 -4.77 -17.66 -11.48
N ARG A 95 -5.22 -17.48 -10.23
CA ARG A 95 -6.65 -17.35 -9.89
C ARG A 95 -7.01 -16.03 -9.21
N ALA A 96 -6.05 -15.16 -9.01
CA ALA A 96 -6.24 -13.92 -8.24
C ALA A 96 -7.35 -13.05 -8.84
N ARG A 97 -7.40 -12.87 -10.16
CA ARG A 97 -8.44 -12.10 -10.86
C ARG A 97 -9.84 -12.67 -10.64
N GLU A 98 -10.01 -13.98 -10.83
CA GLU A 98 -11.29 -14.68 -10.60
C GLU A 98 -11.74 -14.53 -9.14
N ARG A 99 -10.80 -14.77 -8.19
CA ARG A 99 -11.08 -14.69 -6.75
C ARG A 99 -11.43 -13.28 -6.31
N ALA A 100 -10.77 -12.26 -6.84
CA ALA A 100 -11.08 -10.86 -6.55
C ALA A 100 -12.50 -10.48 -7.05
N GLY A 101 -12.88 -10.90 -8.25
CA GLY A 101 -14.25 -10.71 -8.73
C GLY A 101 -15.31 -11.42 -7.86
N ASN A 102 -15.00 -12.63 -7.36
CA ASN A 102 -15.88 -13.33 -6.41
C ASN A 102 -15.97 -12.61 -5.07
N ALA A 103 -14.85 -12.12 -4.54
CA ALA A 103 -14.77 -11.33 -3.32
C ALA A 103 -15.63 -10.05 -3.42
N CYS A 104 -15.55 -9.34 -4.54
CA CYS A 104 -16.39 -8.16 -4.80
C CYS A 104 -17.89 -8.50 -4.73
N ARG A 105 -18.32 -9.57 -5.37
CA ARG A 105 -19.72 -10.04 -5.32
C ARG A 105 -20.12 -10.46 -3.91
N GLN A 106 -19.23 -11.05 -3.14
CA GLN A 106 -19.48 -11.40 -1.73
C GLN A 106 -19.68 -10.14 -0.89
N ILE A 107 -18.80 -9.14 -1.02
CA ILE A 107 -18.86 -7.86 -0.32
C ILE A 107 -20.18 -7.13 -0.64
N GLU A 108 -20.55 -7.03 -1.92
CA GLU A 108 -21.81 -6.39 -2.34
C GLU A 108 -23.03 -7.07 -1.73
N ARG A 109 -23.04 -8.40 -1.67
CA ARG A 109 -24.12 -9.16 -1.00
C ARG A 109 -24.19 -8.90 0.51
N GLN A 110 -23.05 -8.82 1.19
CA GLN A 110 -22.98 -8.53 2.63
C GLN A 110 -23.50 -7.11 2.94
N LEU A 111 -23.08 -6.12 2.13
CA LEU A 111 -23.52 -4.72 2.27
C LEU A 111 -24.92 -4.47 1.74
N ARG A 112 -25.45 -5.35 0.87
CA ARG A 112 -26.70 -5.21 0.09
C ARG A 112 -26.66 -4.05 -0.92
N GLU A 113 -25.50 -3.47 -1.14
CA GLU A 113 -25.22 -2.39 -2.08
C GLU A 113 -23.71 -2.33 -2.38
N ARG A 114 -23.31 -1.55 -3.39
CA ARG A 114 -21.90 -1.34 -3.70
C ARG A 114 -21.19 -0.56 -2.60
N PRO A 115 -19.97 -0.93 -2.23
CA PRO A 115 -19.16 -0.14 -1.31
C PRO A 115 -18.81 1.24 -1.93
N ASN A 116 -18.55 2.23 -1.07
CA ASN A 116 -18.02 3.51 -1.53
C ASN A 116 -16.52 3.43 -1.85
N MET A 117 -15.81 2.50 -1.18
CA MET A 117 -14.38 2.29 -1.29
C MET A 117 -14.04 0.85 -0.92
N LEU A 118 -12.95 0.36 -1.50
CA LEU A 118 -12.30 -0.88 -1.08
C LEU A 118 -10.95 -0.58 -0.44
N LEU A 119 -10.65 -1.26 0.68
CA LEU A 119 -9.28 -1.38 1.18
C LEU A 119 -8.75 -2.76 0.75
N LEU A 120 -7.57 -2.78 0.16
CA LEU A 120 -6.88 -3.98 -0.27
C LEU A 120 -5.61 -4.18 0.55
N HIS A 121 -5.47 -5.35 1.17
CA HIS A 121 -4.21 -5.86 1.65
C HIS A 121 -3.93 -7.19 0.95
N ALA A 122 -2.88 -7.24 0.14
CA ALA A 122 -2.46 -8.43 -0.57
C ALA A 122 -1.15 -8.98 0.01
N THR A 123 -0.85 -10.23 -0.22
CA THR A 123 0.53 -10.69 -0.18
C THR A 123 1.22 -10.28 -1.49
N PRO A 124 2.53 -9.93 -1.49
CA PRO A 124 3.20 -9.43 -2.68
C PRO A 124 3.22 -10.46 -3.82
N GLY A 125 3.03 -9.99 -5.07
CA GLY A 125 3.30 -10.81 -6.26
C GLY A 125 2.25 -10.79 -7.36
N PHE A 126 0.99 -10.45 -7.07
CA PHE A 126 -0.13 -10.53 -8.04
C PHE A 126 -1.20 -9.46 -7.85
N GLU A 127 -0.80 -8.31 -7.35
CA GLU A 127 -1.70 -7.20 -7.02
C GLU A 127 -2.45 -6.66 -8.24
N GLU A 128 -1.79 -6.65 -9.40
CA GLU A 128 -2.39 -6.21 -10.66
C GLU A 128 -3.56 -7.13 -11.06
N GLU A 129 -3.41 -8.44 -10.85
CA GLU A 129 -4.49 -9.41 -11.13
C GLU A 129 -5.68 -9.24 -10.18
N ILE A 130 -5.42 -8.93 -8.91
CA ILE A 130 -6.48 -8.63 -7.95
C ILE A 130 -7.24 -7.36 -8.39
N LEU A 131 -6.52 -6.29 -8.73
CA LEU A 131 -7.14 -5.04 -9.21
C LEU A 131 -7.93 -5.25 -10.49
N ALA A 132 -7.43 -6.05 -11.44
CA ALA A 132 -8.16 -6.41 -12.65
C ALA A 132 -9.48 -7.12 -12.33
N GLY A 133 -9.49 -8.04 -11.36
CA GLY A 133 -10.72 -8.71 -10.91
C GLY A 133 -11.72 -7.78 -10.22
N VAL A 134 -11.22 -6.78 -9.49
CA VAL A 134 -12.06 -5.71 -8.92
C VAL A 134 -12.67 -4.85 -10.02
N HIS A 135 -11.88 -4.45 -11.03
CA HIS A 135 -12.37 -3.66 -12.17
C HIS A 135 -13.39 -4.42 -13.01
N ASP A 136 -13.21 -5.74 -13.20
CA ASP A 136 -14.21 -6.58 -13.88
C ASP A 136 -15.56 -6.58 -13.14
N ALA A 137 -15.55 -6.50 -11.80
CA ALA A 137 -16.76 -6.56 -11.00
C ALA A 137 -17.43 -5.19 -10.80
N PHE A 138 -16.65 -4.14 -10.51
CA PHE A 138 -17.16 -2.82 -10.09
C PHE A 138 -16.84 -1.68 -11.07
N GLY A 139 -16.05 -1.94 -12.12
CA GLY A 139 -15.55 -0.86 -12.98
C GLY A 139 -14.60 0.07 -12.21
N HIS A 140 -14.63 1.36 -12.57
CA HIS A 140 -13.81 2.39 -11.94
C HIS A 140 -14.58 3.25 -10.92
N ASP A 141 -15.83 2.91 -10.62
CA ASP A 141 -16.67 3.70 -9.71
C ASP A 141 -16.34 3.46 -8.24
N VAL A 142 -15.74 2.32 -7.92
CA VAL A 142 -15.33 1.95 -6.56
C VAL A 142 -13.80 2.02 -6.46
N PRO A 143 -13.24 3.09 -5.85
CA PRO A 143 -11.80 3.22 -5.71
C PRO A 143 -11.24 2.18 -4.75
N VAL A 144 -10.03 1.68 -5.06
CA VAL A 144 -9.26 0.79 -4.18
C VAL A 144 -8.07 1.55 -3.62
N TYR A 145 -7.87 1.48 -2.31
CA TYR A 145 -6.67 1.95 -1.62
C TYR A 145 -6.12 0.84 -0.74
N GLY A 146 -4.84 0.87 -0.47
CA GLY A 146 -4.21 -0.11 0.41
C GLY A 146 -2.75 -0.35 0.09
N GLY A 147 -2.26 -1.50 0.54
CA GLY A 147 -0.86 -1.89 0.31
C GLY A 147 -0.64 -3.36 0.64
N SER A 148 0.39 -3.92 0.01
CA SER A 148 0.77 -5.30 0.22
C SER A 148 1.46 -5.48 1.56
N ALA A 149 1.08 -6.53 2.29
CA ALA A 149 1.68 -6.90 3.55
C ALA A 149 3.21 -7.02 3.44
N ALA A 150 3.91 -6.70 4.50
CA ALA A 150 5.35 -6.70 4.51
C ALA A 150 5.91 -7.42 5.74
N ASP A 151 7.13 -7.94 5.59
CA ASP A 151 8.01 -8.41 6.64
C ASP A 151 9.28 -7.56 6.69
N ASP A 152 10.21 -7.85 7.58
CA ASP A 152 11.39 -7.01 7.79
C ASP A 152 12.51 -7.24 6.75
N ASN A 153 12.45 -8.31 5.94
CA ASN A 153 13.60 -8.74 5.12
C ASN A 153 13.25 -9.46 3.81
N LEU A 154 11.98 -9.39 3.34
CA LEU A 154 11.50 -10.09 2.15
C LEU A 154 11.63 -11.63 2.22
N ALA A 155 11.52 -12.19 3.44
CA ALA A 155 11.62 -13.63 3.66
C ALA A 155 10.30 -14.39 3.41
N GLY A 156 9.19 -13.70 3.20
CA GLY A 156 7.87 -14.32 3.02
C GLY A 156 7.08 -14.48 4.33
N ASN A 157 7.49 -13.81 5.41
CA ASN A 157 6.82 -13.86 6.71
C ASN A 157 5.61 -12.89 6.80
N TRP A 158 5.24 -12.25 5.70
CA TRP A 158 4.07 -11.38 5.63
C TRP A 158 2.75 -12.13 5.75
N GLN A 159 1.76 -11.45 6.28
CA GLN A 159 0.43 -12.01 6.50
C GLN A 159 -0.64 -10.95 6.27
N VAL A 160 -1.77 -11.38 5.71
CA VAL A 160 -3.05 -10.67 5.77
C VAL A 160 -4.03 -11.52 6.57
N PHE A 161 -4.94 -10.90 7.30
CA PHE A 161 -5.82 -11.65 8.20
C PHE A 161 -7.18 -11.00 8.42
N ALA A 162 -8.17 -11.81 8.74
CA ALA A 162 -9.50 -11.38 9.16
C ALA A 162 -10.08 -12.35 10.20
N ASN A 163 -10.58 -11.81 11.31
CA ASN A 163 -11.32 -12.57 12.34
C ASN A 163 -10.62 -13.82 12.86
N GLY A 164 -9.30 -13.83 12.92
CA GLY A 164 -8.49 -14.97 13.38
C GLY A 164 -8.05 -15.92 12.25
N ALA A 165 -8.62 -15.82 11.06
CA ALA A 165 -8.08 -16.48 9.88
C ALA A 165 -6.87 -15.70 9.35
N VAL A 166 -5.81 -16.41 8.95
CA VAL A 166 -4.55 -15.84 8.46
C VAL A 166 -4.27 -16.40 7.06
N CYS A 167 -3.78 -15.54 6.17
CA CYS A 167 -3.39 -15.90 4.82
C CYS A 167 -1.97 -15.38 4.54
N THR A 168 -1.08 -16.26 4.08
CA THR A 168 0.32 -15.97 3.71
C THR A 168 0.54 -15.93 2.20
N GLU A 169 -0.45 -16.39 1.41
CA GLU A 169 -0.52 -16.24 -0.04
C GLU A 169 -1.97 -15.96 -0.44
N GLY A 170 -2.28 -14.69 -0.76
CA GLY A 170 -3.62 -14.25 -1.09
C GLY A 170 -3.88 -12.79 -0.77
N PHE A 171 -5.13 -12.46 -0.47
CA PHE A 171 -5.51 -11.08 -0.19
C PHE A 171 -6.71 -10.97 0.76
N LEU A 172 -6.79 -9.84 1.41
CA LEU A 172 -7.93 -9.34 2.15
C LEU A 172 -8.50 -8.13 1.42
N LEU A 173 -9.78 -8.19 1.07
CA LEU A 173 -10.53 -7.09 0.50
C LEU A 173 -11.60 -6.65 1.48
N ILE A 174 -11.63 -5.36 1.83
CA ILE A 174 -12.61 -4.77 2.77
C ILE A 174 -13.39 -3.71 2.02
N GLY A 175 -14.70 -3.92 1.86
CA GLY A 175 -15.62 -2.95 1.33
C GLY A 175 -16.15 -2.06 2.44
N LEU A 176 -16.04 -0.76 2.26
CA LEU A 176 -16.55 0.25 3.19
C LEU A 176 -17.77 0.95 2.62
N ARG A 177 -18.84 0.99 3.37
CA ARG A 177 -20.06 1.71 3.03
C ARG A 177 -20.41 2.70 4.12
N SER A 178 -20.64 3.95 3.74
CA SER A 178 -21.03 5.03 4.63
C SER A 178 -21.83 6.08 3.87
N GLN A 179 -22.70 6.83 4.54
CA GLN A 179 -23.36 8.00 3.95
C GLN A 179 -22.33 9.08 3.58
N LEU A 180 -21.31 9.20 4.41
CA LEU A 180 -20.15 10.07 4.15
C LEU A 180 -19.01 9.20 3.63
N ALA A 181 -18.94 9.02 2.31
CA ALA A 181 -17.95 8.15 1.68
C ALA A 181 -16.52 8.47 2.15
N PRO A 182 -15.72 7.43 2.52
CA PRO A 182 -14.30 7.61 2.71
C PRO A 182 -13.64 8.18 1.45
N SER A 183 -12.55 8.89 1.62
CA SER A 183 -11.82 9.49 0.49
C SER A 183 -10.34 9.15 0.56
N GLY A 184 -9.67 9.16 -0.57
CA GLY A 184 -8.27 8.77 -0.63
C GLY A 184 -7.40 9.67 -1.50
N GLY A 185 -6.12 9.75 -1.16
CA GLY A 185 -5.09 10.43 -1.94
C GLY A 185 -3.90 9.52 -2.18
N PHE A 186 -3.43 9.43 -3.43
CA PHE A 186 -2.37 8.55 -3.88
C PHE A 186 -1.33 9.31 -4.69
N LEU A 187 -0.03 9.15 -4.37
CA LEU A 187 1.06 9.83 -5.06
C LEU A 187 2.45 9.24 -4.77
N GLY A 188 3.42 9.47 -5.68
CA GLY A 188 4.80 9.01 -5.53
C GLY A 188 5.70 9.97 -4.73
N GLY A 189 5.75 11.25 -5.11
CA GLY A 189 6.68 12.22 -4.52
C GLY A 189 8.03 12.29 -5.22
N TYR A 190 8.14 11.73 -6.42
CA TYR A 190 9.31 11.77 -7.29
C TYR A 190 9.08 12.74 -8.45
N LEU A 191 10.16 13.27 -8.99
CA LEU A 191 10.18 14.14 -10.15
C LEU A 191 10.77 13.40 -11.36
N PRO A 192 10.25 13.64 -12.58
CA PRO A 192 10.83 13.07 -13.78
C PRO A 192 12.19 13.72 -14.10
N THR A 193 13.11 12.90 -14.62
CA THR A 193 14.31 13.38 -15.28
C THR A 193 14.08 13.52 -16.79
N GLU A 194 15.13 13.91 -17.53
CA GLU A 194 15.10 13.94 -18.99
C GLU A 194 15.18 12.55 -19.65
N HIS A 195 15.57 11.53 -18.88
CA HIS A 195 15.75 10.17 -19.40
C HIS A 195 14.42 9.47 -19.56
N THR A 196 14.05 9.21 -20.80
CA THR A 196 12.80 8.53 -21.18
C THR A 196 13.08 7.46 -22.23
N GLY A 197 12.24 6.44 -22.28
CA GLY A 197 12.32 5.37 -23.29
C GLY A 197 11.03 4.56 -23.35
N THR A 198 11.01 3.58 -24.24
CA THR A 198 9.90 2.65 -24.43
C THR A 198 10.34 1.24 -24.08
N VAL A 199 9.56 0.51 -23.33
CA VAL A 199 9.75 -0.93 -23.12
C VAL A 199 9.49 -1.63 -24.46
N THR A 200 10.55 -2.12 -25.10
CA THR A 200 10.45 -2.81 -26.42
C THR A 200 10.35 -4.32 -26.28
N ARG A 201 10.79 -4.88 -25.14
CA ARG A 201 10.59 -6.28 -24.79
C ARG A 201 10.46 -6.44 -23.28
N GLY A 202 9.34 -7.01 -22.84
CA GLY A 202 9.06 -7.24 -21.42
C GLY A 202 7.93 -8.24 -21.21
N THR A 203 7.91 -8.89 -20.06
CA THR A 203 6.81 -9.79 -19.66
C THR A 203 6.60 -9.75 -18.15
N GLY A 204 5.39 -9.44 -17.72
CA GLY A 204 5.07 -9.32 -16.31
C GLY A 204 6.00 -8.29 -15.61
N ARG A 205 6.71 -8.76 -14.62
CA ARG A 205 7.62 -7.91 -13.81
C ARG A 205 9.08 -7.91 -14.30
N ILE A 206 9.33 -8.34 -15.55
CA ILE A 206 10.67 -8.35 -16.14
C ILE A 206 10.67 -7.49 -17.40
N VAL A 207 11.61 -6.56 -17.46
CA VAL A 207 11.91 -5.73 -18.63
C VAL A 207 13.27 -6.15 -19.20
N TYR A 208 13.25 -6.71 -20.41
CA TYR A 208 14.44 -7.16 -21.12
C TYR A 208 15.10 -6.03 -21.88
N GLU A 209 14.27 -5.18 -22.55
CA GLU A 209 14.78 -4.14 -23.42
C GLU A 209 13.99 -2.83 -23.29
N ILE A 210 14.75 -1.73 -23.32
CA ILE A 210 14.25 -0.36 -23.48
C ILE A 210 14.88 0.20 -24.76
N ASP A 211 14.06 0.67 -25.69
CA ASP A 211 14.48 1.20 -27.00
C ASP A 211 15.41 0.27 -27.78
N GLY A 212 15.13 -1.08 -27.73
CA GLY A 212 15.89 -2.11 -28.43
C GLY A 212 17.28 -2.41 -27.79
N ARG A 213 17.55 -1.90 -26.59
CA ARG A 213 18.80 -2.14 -25.85
C ARG A 213 18.51 -2.84 -24.53
N ALA A 214 19.48 -3.61 -24.02
CA ALA A 214 19.34 -4.30 -22.73
C ALA A 214 18.92 -3.32 -21.63
N ALA A 215 17.85 -3.62 -20.90
CA ALA A 215 17.23 -2.71 -19.95
C ALA A 215 18.18 -2.28 -18.82
N ALA A 216 19.03 -3.20 -18.33
CA ALA A 216 20.01 -2.87 -17.28
C ALA A 216 21.11 -1.92 -17.80
N ASP A 217 21.53 -2.08 -19.06
CA ASP A 217 22.53 -1.17 -19.65
C ASP A 217 21.96 0.25 -19.82
N VAL A 218 20.71 0.36 -20.29
CA VAL A 218 20.02 1.65 -20.43
C VAL A 218 19.85 2.30 -19.06
N TYR A 219 19.35 1.56 -18.07
CA TYR A 219 19.12 2.06 -16.73
C TYR A 219 20.45 2.47 -16.05
N ASN A 220 21.50 1.67 -16.20
CA ASN A 220 22.82 2.00 -15.68
C ASN A 220 23.38 3.30 -16.28
N ALA A 221 23.20 3.50 -17.59
CA ALA A 221 23.58 4.75 -18.25
C ALA A 221 22.78 5.95 -17.72
N TRP A 222 21.45 5.81 -17.55
CA TRP A 222 20.57 6.86 -17.02
C TRP A 222 20.90 7.23 -15.56
N THR A 223 21.41 6.28 -14.80
CA THR A 223 21.74 6.46 -13.37
C THR A 223 23.23 6.73 -13.12
N ASN A 224 24.01 7.08 -14.17
CA ASN A 224 25.42 7.37 -14.08
C ASN A 224 26.24 6.25 -13.42
N GLY A 225 25.93 4.99 -13.76
CA GLY A 225 26.68 3.83 -13.30
C GLY A 225 26.24 3.25 -11.95
N ALA A 226 25.06 3.61 -11.43
CA ALA A 226 24.62 3.19 -10.09
C ALA A 226 24.57 1.66 -9.90
N ILE A 227 24.37 0.89 -10.98
CA ILE A 227 24.29 -0.58 -10.95
C ILE A 227 25.40 -1.26 -11.75
N ALA A 228 26.52 -0.56 -12.00
CA ALA A 228 27.61 -1.08 -12.83
C ALA A 228 28.18 -2.42 -12.32
N GLY A 229 28.24 -2.61 -11.00
CA GLY A 229 28.74 -3.85 -10.38
C GLY A 229 27.83 -5.07 -10.60
N GLU A 230 26.53 -4.86 -10.84
CA GLU A 230 25.55 -5.92 -11.02
C GLU A 230 25.27 -6.27 -12.48
N LEU A 231 25.77 -5.50 -13.45
CA LEU A 231 25.52 -5.74 -14.89
C LEU A 231 25.92 -7.15 -15.34
N ASP A 232 27.09 -7.62 -14.92
CA ASP A 232 27.60 -8.95 -15.27
C ASP A 232 27.35 -9.99 -14.16
N ALA A 233 27.42 -9.56 -12.91
CA ALA A 233 27.20 -10.44 -11.77
C ALA A 233 25.73 -10.82 -11.57
N GLY A 234 24.81 -9.92 -11.94
CA GLY A 234 23.41 -10.01 -11.56
C GLY A 234 23.21 -9.69 -10.07
N GLY A 235 21.96 -9.80 -9.61
CA GLY A 235 21.63 -9.68 -8.19
C GLY A 235 20.87 -8.41 -7.83
N SER A 236 20.65 -8.22 -6.53
CA SER A 236 19.75 -7.19 -6.02
C SER A 236 20.36 -5.78 -6.15
N ILE A 237 19.52 -4.87 -6.65
CA ILE A 237 19.83 -3.44 -6.80
C ILE A 237 18.89 -2.56 -5.97
N MET A 238 17.99 -3.14 -5.16
CA MET A 238 16.94 -2.42 -4.43
C MET A 238 17.46 -1.24 -3.62
N SER A 239 18.52 -1.45 -2.83
CA SER A 239 19.08 -0.39 -1.96
C SER A 239 19.70 0.77 -2.74
N LYS A 240 20.11 0.54 -3.99
CA LYS A 240 20.69 1.54 -4.88
C LYS A 240 19.63 2.33 -5.67
N THR A 241 18.43 1.79 -5.78
CA THR A 241 17.37 2.28 -6.69
C THR A 241 16.18 2.93 -6.01
N ASN A 242 16.16 2.97 -4.67
CA ASN A 242 15.07 3.58 -3.88
C ASN A 242 14.76 5.04 -4.28
N LEU A 243 15.76 5.79 -4.72
CA LEU A 243 15.60 7.19 -5.15
C LEU A 243 15.57 7.35 -6.68
N LEU A 244 15.64 6.25 -7.42
CA LEU A 244 15.79 6.20 -8.88
C LEU A 244 14.80 5.21 -9.55
N PRO A 245 13.50 5.22 -9.21
CA PRO A 245 12.54 4.31 -9.86
C PRO A 245 12.28 4.67 -11.32
N LEU A 246 11.66 3.74 -12.05
CA LEU A 246 11.04 4.05 -13.33
C LEU A 246 9.58 4.48 -13.09
N GLY A 247 9.15 5.55 -13.74
CA GLY A 247 7.77 6.01 -13.75
C GLY A 247 7.09 5.67 -15.06
N ARG A 248 5.97 4.93 -15.01
CA ARG A 248 5.08 4.69 -16.15
C ARG A 248 4.02 5.76 -16.25
N ASN A 249 3.54 6.04 -17.45
CA ASN A 249 2.45 6.98 -17.65
C ASN A 249 1.12 6.40 -17.12
N ALA A 250 0.50 7.08 -16.17
CA ALA A 250 -0.79 6.72 -15.57
C ALA A 250 -1.88 7.77 -15.89
N GLY A 251 -1.83 8.33 -17.08
CA GLY A 251 -2.75 9.36 -17.52
C GLY A 251 -2.30 10.79 -17.18
N LYS A 252 -3.18 11.75 -17.44
CA LYS A 252 -2.92 13.18 -17.18
C LYS A 252 -3.93 13.74 -16.18
N GLY A 253 -3.48 14.56 -15.25
CA GLY A 253 -4.33 15.30 -14.33
C GLY A 253 -3.95 16.78 -14.33
N LEU A 254 -4.93 17.68 -14.50
CA LEU A 254 -4.70 19.12 -14.63
C LEU A 254 -3.65 19.44 -15.73
N GLY A 255 -3.66 18.67 -16.84
CA GLY A 255 -2.70 18.81 -17.94
C GLY A 255 -1.30 18.22 -17.68
N MET A 256 -1.00 17.73 -16.46
CA MET A 256 0.29 17.18 -16.08
C MET A 256 0.27 15.64 -16.12
N PRO A 257 1.31 14.99 -16.68
CA PRO A 257 1.44 13.53 -16.63
C PRO A 257 1.49 13.02 -15.20
N ARG A 258 0.74 11.96 -14.91
CA ARG A 258 0.89 11.19 -13.66
C ARG A 258 1.79 10.00 -13.92
N ARG A 259 2.69 9.76 -12.99
CA ARG A 259 3.65 8.66 -13.09
C ARG A 259 3.37 7.63 -11.99
N LEU A 260 3.05 6.41 -12.42
CA LEU A 260 3.01 5.24 -11.54
C LEU A 260 4.43 4.71 -11.42
N LEU A 261 4.93 4.61 -10.20
CA LEU A 261 6.32 4.23 -9.97
C LEU A 261 6.47 2.72 -9.91
N ALA A 262 7.55 2.22 -10.47
CA ALA A 262 7.99 0.83 -10.37
C ALA A 262 9.43 0.81 -9.86
N HIS A 263 9.66 0.06 -8.79
CA HIS A 263 10.95 -0.08 -8.14
C HIS A 263 11.76 -1.20 -8.78
N PRO A 264 12.95 -0.93 -9.37
CA PRO A 264 13.85 -1.96 -9.85
C PRO A 264 14.34 -2.83 -8.68
N ARG A 265 14.29 -4.15 -8.86
CA ARG A 265 14.60 -5.14 -7.83
C ARG A 265 15.97 -5.78 -8.04
N ASP A 266 16.15 -6.44 -9.19
CA ASP A 266 17.37 -7.18 -9.50
C ASP A 266 17.80 -6.94 -10.94
N VAL A 267 19.10 -7.11 -11.21
CA VAL A 267 19.62 -7.38 -12.55
C VAL A 267 19.62 -8.88 -12.77
N ILE A 268 19.01 -9.34 -13.87
CA ILE A 268 18.98 -10.75 -14.26
C ILE A 268 20.28 -11.08 -14.98
N ARG A 269 21.09 -11.94 -14.35
CA ARG A 269 22.39 -12.36 -14.88
C ARG A 269 22.26 -12.97 -16.28
N GLY A 270 23.18 -12.62 -17.17
CA GLY A 270 23.26 -13.14 -18.53
C GLY A 270 22.34 -12.46 -19.53
N GLU A 271 21.16 -11.99 -19.10
CA GLU A 271 20.21 -11.30 -19.98
C GLU A 271 20.34 -9.78 -19.90
N ARG A 272 20.99 -9.25 -18.85
CA ARG A 272 21.02 -7.81 -18.53
C ARG A 272 19.62 -7.18 -18.52
N ALA A 273 18.62 -7.98 -18.11
CA ALA A 273 17.26 -7.55 -17.89
C ALA A 273 17.10 -7.02 -16.47
N LEU A 274 16.04 -6.24 -16.24
CA LEU A 274 15.66 -5.76 -14.91
C LEU A 274 14.40 -6.44 -14.44
N SER A 275 14.38 -6.92 -13.21
CA SER A 275 13.15 -7.30 -12.52
C SER A 275 12.63 -6.12 -11.68
N PHE A 276 11.30 -6.09 -11.47
CA PHE A 276 10.59 -5.04 -10.74
C PHE A 276 9.58 -5.63 -9.76
N PHE A 277 9.06 -4.79 -8.87
CA PHE A 277 7.94 -5.14 -8.00
C PHE A 277 6.56 -4.81 -8.61
N ALA A 278 6.51 -4.27 -9.82
CA ALA A 278 5.28 -3.98 -10.57
C ALA A 278 5.44 -4.42 -12.02
N SER A 279 4.33 -4.72 -12.68
CA SER A 279 4.31 -5.27 -14.05
C SER A 279 4.50 -4.18 -15.11
N PHE A 280 5.08 -4.58 -16.24
CA PHE A 280 5.23 -3.77 -17.45
C PHE A 280 4.64 -4.48 -18.66
N SER A 281 4.23 -3.69 -19.62
CA SER A 281 3.82 -4.14 -20.95
C SER A 281 4.75 -3.58 -22.03
N GLU A 282 4.92 -4.31 -23.11
CA GLU A 282 5.56 -3.76 -24.30
C GLU A 282 4.79 -2.54 -24.80
N GLY A 283 5.53 -1.50 -25.16
CA GLY A 283 4.98 -0.18 -25.50
C GLY A 283 4.86 0.78 -24.32
N ASP A 284 5.05 0.35 -23.08
CA ASP A 284 5.04 1.25 -21.93
C ASP A 284 6.13 2.33 -22.06
N GLN A 285 5.69 3.60 -21.97
CA GLN A 285 6.59 4.73 -21.87
C GLN A 285 7.12 4.86 -20.45
N VAL A 286 8.43 4.78 -20.28
CA VAL A 286 9.10 4.87 -19.00
C VAL A 286 9.96 6.13 -18.91
N THR A 287 10.07 6.66 -17.70
CA THR A 287 10.89 7.83 -17.39
C THR A 287 11.67 7.51 -16.13
N LEU A 288 12.99 7.76 -16.12
CA LEU A 288 13.73 7.71 -14.87
C LEU A 288 13.23 8.81 -13.93
N MET A 289 12.86 8.43 -12.74
CA MET A 289 12.40 9.36 -11.72
C MET A 289 13.45 9.55 -10.64
N THR A 290 13.42 10.69 -9.98
CA THR A 290 14.34 10.98 -8.88
C THR A 290 13.64 11.69 -7.73
N SER A 291 14.15 11.51 -6.52
CA SER A 291 13.70 12.25 -5.34
C SER A 291 14.86 12.44 -4.35
N THR A 292 14.59 13.21 -3.32
CA THR A 292 15.43 13.34 -2.13
C THR A 292 14.59 13.04 -0.88
N ARG A 293 15.22 12.92 0.29
CA ARG A 293 14.55 12.58 1.54
C ARG A 293 13.40 13.56 1.90
N GLY A 294 13.65 14.87 1.79
CA GLY A 294 12.68 15.90 2.17
C GLY A 294 11.31 15.76 1.48
N PRO A 295 11.23 15.74 0.14
CA PRO A 295 9.99 15.48 -0.59
C PRO A 295 9.30 14.17 -0.25
N LEU A 296 10.06 13.10 0.05
CA LEU A 296 9.51 11.80 0.45
C LEU A 296 8.89 11.85 1.86
N VAL A 297 9.51 12.56 2.80
CA VAL A 297 8.94 12.80 4.12
C VAL A 297 7.65 13.64 4.00
N SER A 298 7.71 14.79 3.32
CA SER A 298 6.59 15.74 3.27
C SER A 298 5.43 15.32 2.36
N ARG A 299 5.62 14.29 1.50
CA ARG A 299 4.55 13.83 0.59
C ARG A 299 3.28 13.38 1.31
N VAL A 300 3.39 12.95 2.57
CA VAL A 300 2.24 12.53 3.38
C VAL A 300 1.22 13.67 3.55
N ARG A 301 1.67 14.94 3.67
CA ARG A 301 0.78 16.10 3.68
C ARG A 301 -0.02 16.21 2.39
N ARG A 302 0.66 16.08 1.25
CA ARG A 302 -0.01 16.13 -0.07
C ARG A 302 -0.98 14.97 -0.28
N ALA A 303 -0.71 13.80 0.31
CA ALA A 303 -1.64 12.68 0.27
C ALA A 303 -2.93 13.00 1.03
N VAL A 304 -2.83 13.59 2.22
CA VAL A 304 -3.99 14.09 3.00
C VAL A 304 -4.75 15.19 2.24
N GLN A 305 -4.04 16.17 1.69
CA GLN A 305 -4.66 17.27 0.93
C GLN A 305 -5.44 16.75 -0.29
N ARG A 306 -4.90 15.75 -1.01
CA ARG A 306 -5.61 15.10 -2.11
C ARG A 306 -6.84 14.33 -1.62
N ALA A 307 -6.70 13.59 -0.53
CA ALA A 307 -7.82 12.86 0.04
C ALA A 307 -8.94 13.80 0.51
N ARG A 308 -8.61 14.97 1.04
CA ARG A 308 -9.62 15.97 1.42
C ARG A 308 -10.36 16.57 0.23
N GLY A 309 -9.70 16.75 -0.90
CA GLY A 309 -10.28 17.42 -2.05
C GLY A 309 -10.73 18.89 -1.80
N PRO A 310 -11.36 19.53 -2.77
CA PRO A 310 -11.93 20.87 -2.62
C PRO A 310 -13.09 20.87 -1.61
N GLY A 311 -13.06 21.71 -0.60
CA GLY A 311 -14.12 21.81 0.41
C GLY A 311 -14.15 20.66 1.42
N GLY A 312 -13.02 19.97 1.59
CA GLY A 312 -12.88 18.75 2.35
C GLY A 312 -13.32 18.82 3.80
N ARG A 313 -13.98 17.77 4.24
CA ARG A 313 -14.47 17.56 5.61
C ARG A 313 -13.31 17.29 6.57
N THR A 314 -13.54 17.54 7.84
CA THR A 314 -12.70 16.99 8.90
C THR A 314 -12.99 15.49 9.00
N PRO A 315 -12.01 14.61 8.73
CA PRO A 315 -12.19 13.17 8.90
C PRO A 315 -12.30 12.80 10.38
N ARG A 316 -12.88 11.64 10.66
CA ARG A 316 -12.94 11.07 12.02
C ARG A 316 -11.69 10.27 12.36
N ALA A 317 -11.04 9.74 11.35
CA ALA A 317 -9.77 9.01 11.46
C ALA A 317 -9.07 8.95 10.09
N ALA A 318 -7.81 8.52 10.06
CA ALA A 318 -7.07 8.32 8.83
C ALA A 318 -6.23 7.03 8.85
N LEU A 319 -5.97 6.51 7.64
CA LEU A 319 -4.99 5.46 7.39
C LEU A 319 -3.87 6.02 6.51
N LEU A 320 -2.62 5.88 6.95
CA LEU A 320 -1.43 6.09 6.15
C LEU A 320 -0.94 4.76 5.58
N VAL A 321 -0.76 4.67 4.27
CA VAL A 321 -0.05 3.56 3.61
C VAL A 321 1.26 4.12 3.04
N TYR A 322 2.39 3.58 3.48
CA TYR A 322 3.70 4.11 3.15
C TYR A 322 4.65 3.01 2.67
N CYS A 323 5.42 3.28 1.59
CA CYS A 323 6.27 2.27 0.99
C CYS A 323 7.48 1.91 1.86
N ALA A 324 7.72 0.61 2.04
CA ALA A 324 8.88 0.06 2.73
C ALA A 324 10.20 0.41 2.05
N GLY A 325 10.25 0.40 0.71
CA GLY A 325 11.44 0.80 -0.03
C GLY A 325 11.86 2.25 0.24
N CYS A 326 10.89 3.16 0.38
CA CYS A 326 11.17 4.54 0.77
C CYS A 326 11.61 4.63 2.23
N LEU A 327 10.89 3.97 3.13
CA LEU A 327 11.21 4.03 4.57
C LEU A 327 12.57 3.41 4.86
N GLY A 328 12.90 2.26 4.25
CA GLY A 328 14.19 1.58 4.43
C GLY A 328 15.40 2.44 4.05
N ALA A 329 15.24 3.37 3.09
CA ALA A 329 16.28 4.32 2.71
C ALA A 329 16.42 5.51 3.70
N MET A 330 15.47 5.69 4.62
CA MET A 330 15.43 6.83 5.54
C MET A 330 14.66 6.50 6.84
N LEU A 331 14.98 5.36 7.44
CA LEU A 331 14.33 4.89 8.68
C LEU A 331 14.49 5.91 9.85
N ASP A 332 15.56 6.66 9.85
CA ASP A 332 15.83 7.77 10.76
C ASP A 332 14.85 8.94 10.65
N GLU A 333 14.10 9.06 9.54
CA GLU A 333 13.06 10.06 9.33
C GLU A 333 11.64 9.56 9.66
N ALA A 334 11.49 8.33 10.14
CA ALA A 334 10.18 7.70 10.35
C ALA A 334 9.28 8.50 11.30
N ASP A 335 9.83 8.97 12.44
CA ASP A 335 9.07 9.80 13.38
C ASP A 335 8.65 11.15 12.78
N ARG A 336 9.47 11.69 11.90
CA ARG A 336 9.15 12.93 11.19
C ARG A 336 8.02 12.73 10.19
N ILE A 337 7.99 11.58 9.48
CA ILE A 337 6.86 11.21 8.61
C ILE A 337 5.56 11.15 9.41
N ALA A 338 5.57 10.47 10.57
CA ALA A 338 4.41 10.39 11.47
C ALA A 338 3.95 11.78 11.93
N LYS A 339 4.90 12.62 12.36
CA LYS A 339 4.64 13.99 12.78
C LYS A 339 4.02 14.85 11.69
N GLU A 340 4.59 14.83 10.47
CA GLU A 340 4.06 15.61 9.35
C GLU A 340 2.66 15.14 8.92
N PHE A 341 2.38 13.85 9.02
CA PHE A 341 1.05 13.31 8.76
C PHE A 341 0.03 13.77 9.84
N SER A 342 0.41 13.67 11.11
CA SER A 342 -0.41 14.12 12.25
C SER A 342 -0.72 15.61 12.20
N GLU A 343 0.29 16.44 11.91
CA GLU A 343 0.12 17.89 11.78
C GLU A 343 -0.87 18.26 10.66
N GLU A 344 -0.77 17.61 9.50
CA GLU A 344 -1.69 17.85 8.38
C GLU A 344 -3.11 17.39 8.70
N LEU A 345 -3.27 16.38 9.53
CA LEU A 345 -4.58 15.90 10.01
C LEU A 345 -5.20 16.80 11.09
N ASN A 346 -4.44 17.74 11.68
CA ASN A 346 -4.91 18.63 12.76
C ASN A 346 -5.44 17.85 13.98
N GLY A 347 -4.73 16.80 14.42
CA GLY A 347 -5.07 16.02 15.60
C GLY A 347 -6.16 14.96 15.38
N VAL A 348 -6.54 14.69 14.14
CA VAL A 348 -7.41 13.54 13.83
C VAL A 348 -6.61 12.24 14.02
N PRO A 349 -7.16 11.25 14.74
CA PRO A 349 -6.46 10.00 15.01
C PRO A 349 -6.14 9.23 13.73
N PHE A 350 -4.98 8.57 13.70
CA PHE A 350 -4.58 7.77 12.55
C PHE A 350 -3.79 6.52 12.92
N VAL A 351 -3.82 5.57 12.02
CA VAL A 351 -2.92 4.42 11.98
C VAL A 351 -2.15 4.41 10.67
N GLY A 352 -0.98 3.79 10.64
CA GLY A 352 -0.25 3.64 9.38
C GLY A 352 0.46 2.30 9.27
N ILE A 353 0.47 1.79 8.04
CA ILE A 353 1.13 0.56 7.64
C ILE A 353 2.25 0.86 6.66
N VAL A 354 3.34 0.11 6.75
CA VAL A 354 4.46 0.15 5.81
C VAL A 354 4.45 -1.10 4.93
N THR A 355 4.42 -0.92 3.61
CA THR A 355 3.98 -1.94 2.63
C THR A 355 5.00 -2.22 1.53
N PHE A 356 4.93 -3.41 0.93
CA PHE A 356 5.75 -3.81 -0.21
C PHE A 356 5.12 -3.51 -1.57
N GLY A 357 4.34 -2.48 -1.65
CA GLY A 357 3.65 -1.98 -2.82
C GLY A 357 2.32 -1.37 -2.41
N GLU A 358 1.94 -0.31 -3.06
CA GLU A 358 0.80 0.51 -2.70
C GLU A 358 -0.24 0.51 -3.81
N GLN A 359 -1.52 0.45 -3.42
CA GLN A 359 -2.64 0.55 -4.33
C GLN A 359 -3.38 1.87 -4.10
N GLY A 360 -3.84 2.46 -5.22
CA GLY A 360 -4.59 3.70 -5.15
C GLY A 360 -5.03 4.21 -6.51
N THR A 361 -5.84 5.27 -6.49
CA THR A 361 -6.28 5.96 -7.70
C THR A 361 -5.73 7.38 -7.73
N PHE A 362 -5.33 7.84 -8.91
CA PHE A 362 -4.87 9.22 -9.10
C PHE A 362 -6.02 10.21 -9.27
N PHE A 363 -7.18 9.74 -9.70
CA PHE A 363 -8.35 10.57 -10.01
C PHE A 363 -9.63 9.86 -9.60
N GLU A 364 -10.66 10.62 -9.32
CA GLU A 364 -12.00 10.07 -9.16
C GLU A 364 -12.43 9.33 -10.42
N LYS A 365 -13.09 8.19 -10.24
CA LYS A 365 -13.60 7.32 -11.31
C LYS A 365 -12.52 6.91 -12.34
N SER A 366 -11.28 6.85 -11.89
CA SER A 366 -10.19 6.28 -12.68
C SER A 366 -9.80 4.91 -12.17
N GLU A 367 -9.05 4.19 -12.99
CA GLU A 367 -8.48 2.90 -12.63
C GLU A 367 -7.68 2.98 -11.34
N SER A 368 -7.89 2.01 -10.44
CA SER A 368 -7.03 1.79 -9.29
C SER A 368 -5.81 1.00 -9.74
N LEU A 369 -4.64 1.49 -9.37
CA LEU A 369 -3.35 1.00 -9.87
C LEU A 369 -2.48 0.51 -8.73
N HIS A 370 -1.60 -0.46 -9.05
CA HIS A 370 -0.54 -0.92 -8.17
C HIS A 370 0.79 -0.27 -8.58
N GLY A 371 1.47 0.33 -7.62
CA GLY A 371 2.80 0.91 -7.79
C GLY A 371 3.68 0.67 -6.57
N ASN A 372 4.95 1.02 -6.72
CA ASN A 372 5.92 0.94 -5.64
C ASN A 372 6.42 2.35 -5.31
N LEU A 373 7.05 2.51 -4.14
CA LEU A 373 7.57 3.80 -3.71
C LEU A 373 6.49 4.90 -3.68
N MET A 374 5.23 4.49 -3.56
CA MET A 374 4.07 5.37 -3.49
C MET A 374 3.70 5.68 -2.03
N CYS A 375 2.69 6.50 -1.85
CA CYS A 375 2.11 6.84 -0.55
C CYS A 375 0.60 7.07 -0.73
N SER A 376 -0.20 6.54 0.18
CA SER A 376 -1.64 6.83 0.24
C SER A 376 -2.05 7.37 1.60
N ALA A 377 -3.05 8.25 1.60
CA ALA A 377 -3.84 8.59 2.77
C ALA A 377 -5.30 8.22 2.49
N VAL A 378 -5.95 7.52 3.42
CA VAL A 378 -7.40 7.28 3.39
C VAL A 378 -8.01 8.01 4.58
N LEU A 379 -9.05 8.78 4.34
CA LEU A 379 -9.77 9.57 5.34
C LEU A 379 -11.16 8.97 5.55
N PHE A 380 -11.48 8.69 6.82
CA PHE A 380 -12.76 8.10 7.25
C PHE A 380 -13.70 9.12 7.85
#